data_bc2932343b3286edff6540b297df7554
#
_entry.id   bc2932343b3286edff6540b297df7554
#
_cell.length_a   1.000
_cell.length_b   1.000
_cell.length_c   1.000
_cell.angle_alpha   90.00
_cell.angle_beta   90.00
_cell.angle_gamma   90.00
#
_symmetry.space_group_name_H-M   'P 1'
#
loop_
_entity.id
_entity.type
_entity.pdbx_description
1 polymer ?
#
loop_
_entity_poly.entity_id
_entity_poly.type
_entity_poly.pdbx_seq_one_letter_code
_entity_poly.pdbx_strand_id
1 'polypeptide(L)'
;MILRPDGIRGTTITGTGMYVPERVLTNHDLEKLVETSDEWIVERTGIRERRIAAPDQASSDLALIACQRALAMANVEAANVDQIVLATTTPDRILPSCACTLQQKLGATKAAAYDMFAACTGFIYGLGLARGLIGARVADTVLVVGVETLSRIVDYTDRNTCVLFGDGAGAAVLQACETSVGVHAVDMHSDGELGEVLEVPAGISANPASAHTVAAHEHYIRMQGKKLFPFAVRSMEDATRRCAEAAGWSPGDIDLFIPHQANLRIIEGVRERLGLPADKAYVNIERYGNTSSASIPIALDECVRAGRLKPGDKLAMAAFGGGATWGASAMTWTIARQRPAVAGARHEKVREVVS
;
A
#
# COMPACT_ATOMS: atom_id res chain seq x y z
N MET A 1 -18.56 20.68 -6.76
CA MET A 1 -17.43 20.26 -7.62
C MET A 1 -17.94 20.26 -9.06
N ILE A 2 -17.36 21.10 -9.94
CA ILE A 2 -17.83 21.28 -11.32
C ILE A 2 -16.93 20.41 -12.23
N LEU A 3 -17.51 19.44 -12.93
CA LEU A 3 -16.82 18.69 -13.99
C LEU A 3 -16.51 19.64 -15.16
N ARG A 4 -15.25 19.68 -15.59
CA ARG A 4 -14.81 20.52 -16.71
C ARG A 4 -14.79 19.69 -18.00
N PRO A 5 -15.34 20.20 -19.13
CA PRO A 5 -15.57 19.40 -20.33
C PRO A 5 -14.36 19.18 -21.25
N ASP A 6 -13.18 19.72 -20.91
CA ASP A 6 -12.03 19.80 -21.84
C ASP A 6 -11.17 18.53 -21.89
N GLY A 7 -11.73 17.39 -22.23
CA GLY A 7 -11.01 16.12 -22.41
C GLY A 7 -10.44 15.50 -21.12
N ILE A 8 -10.04 14.25 -21.21
CA ILE A 8 -9.43 13.50 -20.09
C ILE A 8 -7.93 13.79 -20.04
N ARG A 9 -7.40 14.14 -18.85
CA ARG A 9 -5.95 14.30 -18.62
C ARG A 9 -5.31 12.95 -18.28
N GLY A 10 -4.06 12.77 -18.68
CA GLY A 10 -3.21 11.72 -18.14
C GLY A 10 -2.91 11.95 -16.65
N THR A 11 -2.53 10.91 -15.96
CA THR A 11 -2.23 10.94 -14.52
C THR A 11 -0.94 10.17 -14.25
N THR A 12 -0.01 10.75 -13.51
CA THR A 12 1.23 10.08 -13.12
C THR A 12 1.53 10.25 -11.64
N ILE A 13 2.35 9.35 -11.10
CA ILE A 13 2.96 9.50 -9.78
C ILE A 13 4.13 10.49 -9.92
N THR A 14 4.15 11.51 -9.07
CA THR A 14 5.21 12.54 -9.04
C THR A 14 6.07 12.47 -7.78
N GLY A 15 5.63 11.73 -6.77
CA GLY A 15 6.41 11.49 -5.56
C GLY A 15 5.92 10.27 -4.81
N THR A 16 6.86 9.59 -4.14
CA THR A 16 6.60 8.43 -3.28
C THR A 16 7.20 8.63 -1.90
N GLY A 17 6.65 7.95 -0.92
CA GLY A 17 7.19 7.93 0.43
C GLY A 17 6.69 6.73 1.20
N MET A 18 7.52 6.19 2.06
CA MET A 18 7.16 5.09 2.95
C MET A 18 7.58 5.37 4.38
N TYR A 19 6.95 4.69 5.32
CA TYR A 19 7.39 4.57 6.70
C TYR A 19 7.04 3.18 7.23
N VAL A 20 7.97 2.59 7.94
CA VAL A 20 7.76 1.37 8.72
C VAL A 20 8.22 1.61 10.15
N PRO A 21 7.53 1.07 11.17
CA PRO A 21 7.92 1.20 12.56
C PRO A 21 9.33 0.69 12.84
N GLU A 22 9.96 1.23 13.90
CA GLU A 22 11.33 0.85 14.26
C GLU A 22 11.40 -0.55 14.87
N ARG A 23 10.37 -0.93 15.65
CA ARG A 23 10.32 -2.24 16.32
C ARG A 23 10.24 -3.36 15.30
N VAL A 24 11.20 -4.27 15.36
CA VAL A 24 11.23 -5.52 14.60
C VAL A 24 10.67 -6.64 15.47
N LEU A 25 9.78 -7.45 14.92
CA LEU A 25 9.34 -8.73 15.48
C LEU A 25 9.85 -9.84 14.55
N THR A 26 10.82 -10.63 15.02
CA THR A 26 11.42 -11.72 14.27
C THR A 26 10.61 -13.01 14.36
N ASN A 27 10.92 -13.99 13.50
CA ASN A 27 10.33 -15.34 13.62
C ASN A 27 10.72 -15.99 14.95
N HIS A 28 11.96 -15.80 15.41
CA HIS A 28 12.41 -16.32 16.73
C HIS A 28 11.68 -15.69 17.92
N ASP A 29 11.14 -14.47 17.77
CA ASP A 29 10.26 -13.91 18.80
C ASP A 29 8.88 -14.57 18.79
N LEU A 30 8.37 -14.94 17.60
CA LEU A 30 7.10 -15.65 17.46
C LEU A 30 7.17 -17.10 18.00
N GLU A 31 8.32 -17.76 17.93
CA GLU A 31 8.55 -19.08 18.54
C GLU A 31 8.29 -19.09 20.06
N LYS A 32 8.43 -17.93 20.70
CA LYS A 32 8.15 -17.76 22.14
C LYS A 32 6.66 -17.61 22.45
N LEU A 33 5.83 -17.32 21.43
CA LEU A 33 4.40 -17.01 21.58
C LEU A 33 3.50 -18.17 21.10
N VAL A 34 3.88 -18.85 20.00
CA VAL A 34 3.11 -19.93 19.40
C VAL A 34 4.03 -21.07 18.95
N GLU A 35 3.46 -22.25 18.79
CA GLU A 35 4.18 -23.42 18.28
C GLU A 35 4.54 -23.25 16.80
N THR A 36 5.73 -22.74 16.49
CA THR A 36 6.25 -22.47 15.14
C THR A 36 7.78 -22.53 15.12
N SER A 37 8.42 -22.37 13.95
CA SER A 37 9.85 -22.14 13.82
C SER A 37 10.16 -21.16 12.70
N ASP A 38 11.37 -20.55 12.70
CA ASP A 38 11.83 -19.68 11.63
C ASP A 38 11.78 -20.42 10.28
N GLU A 39 12.28 -21.65 10.21
CA GLU A 39 12.29 -22.45 8.99
C GLU A 39 10.87 -22.68 8.45
N TRP A 40 9.91 -23.03 9.36
CA TRP A 40 8.53 -23.25 8.97
C TRP A 40 7.86 -21.99 8.40
N ILE A 41 8.12 -20.82 9.01
CA ILE A 41 7.57 -19.54 8.56
C ILE A 41 8.18 -19.16 7.20
N VAL A 42 9.51 -19.22 7.09
CA VAL A 42 10.23 -18.84 5.86
C VAL A 42 9.84 -19.73 4.69
N GLU A 43 9.80 -21.06 4.88
CA GLU A 43 9.42 -22.02 3.82
C GLU A 43 8.01 -21.74 3.28
N ARG A 44 7.08 -21.37 4.16
CA ARG A 44 5.66 -21.18 3.80
C ARG A 44 5.32 -19.80 3.31
N THR A 45 6.05 -18.78 3.74
CA THR A 45 5.66 -17.38 3.55
C THR A 45 6.73 -16.50 2.92
N GLY A 46 8.00 -16.86 3.08
CA GLY A 46 9.16 -16.04 2.76
C GLY A 46 9.49 -14.98 3.82
N ILE A 47 8.69 -14.86 4.88
CA ILE A 47 8.81 -13.81 5.90
C ILE A 47 9.86 -14.18 6.93
N ARG A 48 10.80 -13.27 7.24
CA ARG A 48 11.80 -13.40 8.30
C ARG A 48 11.51 -12.49 9.48
N GLU A 49 11.00 -11.30 9.20
CA GLU A 49 10.65 -10.31 10.21
C GLU A 49 9.49 -9.44 9.75
N ARG A 50 8.88 -8.71 10.68
CA ARG A 50 7.85 -7.71 10.42
C ARG A 50 8.04 -6.54 11.36
N ARG A 51 7.45 -5.42 11.00
CA ARG A 51 7.48 -4.19 11.79
C ARG A 51 6.21 -4.05 12.60
N ILE A 52 6.34 -3.55 13.82
CA ILE A 52 5.23 -3.41 14.76
C ILE A 52 5.19 -1.97 15.27
N ALA A 53 4.06 -1.31 15.10
CA ALA A 53 3.83 0.05 15.58
C ALA A 53 3.99 0.14 17.12
N ALA A 54 4.61 1.21 17.59
CA ALA A 54 4.70 1.49 19.02
C ALA A 54 3.29 1.67 19.63
N PRO A 55 3.12 1.46 20.94
CA PRO A 55 1.81 1.57 21.59
C PRO A 55 1.10 2.92 21.38
N ASP A 56 1.85 3.98 21.25
CA ASP A 56 1.42 5.36 21.03
C ASP A 56 1.31 5.77 19.55
N GLN A 57 1.67 4.90 18.61
CA GLN A 57 1.53 5.14 17.17
C GLN A 57 0.21 4.57 16.65
N ALA A 58 -0.61 5.40 16.02
CA ALA A 58 -1.79 5.01 15.26
C ALA A 58 -1.50 5.00 13.74
N SER A 59 -2.42 4.51 12.94
CA SER A 59 -2.26 4.46 11.47
C SER A 59 -2.01 5.84 10.87
N SER A 60 -2.70 6.88 11.35
CA SER A 60 -2.46 8.25 10.87
C SER A 60 -1.04 8.78 11.19
N ASP A 61 -0.35 8.27 12.22
CA ASP A 61 1.02 8.66 12.55
C ASP A 61 2.01 8.06 11.54
N LEU A 62 1.83 6.79 11.19
CA LEU A 62 2.63 6.13 10.17
C LEU A 62 2.41 6.80 8.81
N ALA A 63 1.14 7.03 8.47
CA ALA A 63 0.74 7.69 7.22
C ALA A 63 1.33 9.09 7.09
N LEU A 64 1.37 9.88 8.19
CA LEU A 64 1.93 11.24 8.20
C LEU A 64 3.36 11.26 7.67
N ILE A 65 4.22 10.37 8.18
CA ILE A 65 5.63 10.33 7.79
C ILE A 65 5.78 9.92 6.31
N ALA A 66 5.02 8.90 5.87
CA ALA A 66 5.02 8.48 4.48
C ALA A 66 4.57 9.60 3.54
N CYS A 67 3.49 10.31 3.89
CA CYS A 67 2.95 11.43 3.11
C CYS A 67 3.92 12.61 3.04
N GLN A 68 4.55 13.00 4.14
CA GLN A 68 5.55 14.06 4.16
C GLN A 68 6.71 13.75 3.20
N ARG A 69 7.17 12.49 3.18
CA ARG A 69 8.24 12.04 2.26
C ARG A 69 7.79 12.05 0.80
N ALA A 70 6.55 11.64 0.52
CA ALA A 70 5.99 11.66 -0.82
C ALA A 70 5.81 13.08 -1.36
N LEU A 71 5.27 13.98 -0.54
CA LEU A 71 5.09 15.40 -0.87
C LEU A 71 6.43 16.10 -1.10
N ALA A 72 7.43 15.84 -0.23
CA ALA A 72 8.78 16.37 -0.40
C ALA A 72 9.42 15.91 -1.72
N MET A 73 9.25 14.63 -2.10
CA MET A 73 9.73 14.12 -3.38
C MET A 73 9.03 14.78 -4.56
N ALA A 74 7.71 14.98 -4.48
CA ALA A 74 6.92 15.63 -5.51
C ALA A 74 7.14 17.15 -5.58
N ASN A 75 7.83 17.74 -4.60
CA ASN A 75 7.94 19.20 -4.41
C ASN A 75 6.55 19.88 -4.33
N VAL A 76 5.64 19.27 -3.54
CA VAL A 76 4.27 19.75 -3.34
C VAL A 76 4.07 20.12 -1.88
N GLU A 77 3.56 21.32 -1.64
CA GLU A 77 3.14 21.74 -0.30
C GLU A 77 1.83 21.05 0.09
N ALA A 78 1.69 20.65 1.35
CA ALA A 78 0.47 19.98 1.84
C ALA A 78 -0.81 20.78 1.59
N ALA A 79 -0.75 22.11 1.69
CA ALA A 79 -1.87 23.01 1.39
C ALA A 79 -2.33 22.97 -0.09
N ASN A 80 -1.54 22.39 -0.98
CA ASN A 80 -1.86 22.26 -2.41
C ASN A 80 -2.43 20.87 -2.78
N VAL A 81 -2.62 19.97 -1.81
CA VAL A 81 -3.32 18.71 -2.00
C VAL A 81 -4.81 18.95 -2.09
N ASP A 82 -5.46 18.42 -3.14
CA ASP A 82 -6.91 18.58 -3.34
C ASP A 82 -7.70 17.42 -2.74
N GLN A 83 -7.13 16.20 -2.74
CA GLN A 83 -7.79 14.99 -2.24
C GLN A 83 -6.78 14.12 -1.49
N ILE A 84 -7.23 13.52 -0.37
CA ILE A 84 -6.53 12.45 0.33
C ILE A 84 -7.41 11.20 0.27
N VAL A 85 -6.93 10.18 -0.44
CA VAL A 85 -7.53 8.85 -0.53
C VAL A 85 -6.69 7.92 0.33
N LEU A 86 -7.18 7.55 1.50
CA LEU A 86 -6.45 6.72 2.45
C LEU A 86 -7.06 5.31 2.51
N ALA A 87 -6.32 4.33 2.04
CA ALA A 87 -6.72 2.92 2.09
C ALA A 87 -6.21 2.29 3.39
N THR A 88 -7.13 1.79 4.20
CA THR A 88 -6.82 1.10 5.46
C THR A 88 -7.97 0.21 5.90
N THR A 89 -7.65 -0.88 6.60
CA THR A 89 -8.60 -1.70 7.38
C THR A 89 -8.42 -1.51 8.90
N THR A 90 -7.41 -0.72 9.26
CA THR A 90 -7.04 -0.42 10.65
C THR A 90 -6.99 1.09 10.91
N PRO A 91 -8.11 1.82 10.68
CA PRO A 91 -8.14 3.26 10.94
C PRO A 91 -7.92 3.54 12.44
N ASP A 92 -7.46 4.76 12.77
CA ASP A 92 -7.31 5.20 14.18
C ASP A 92 -8.58 4.96 14.99
N ARG A 93 -9.73 5.16 14.36
CA ARG A 93 -11.08 4.98 14.88
C ARG A 93 -12.09 4.95 13.73
N ILE A 94 -13.31 4.49 14.03
CA ILE A 94 -14.39 4.44 13.04
C ILE A 94 -14.82 5.85 12.61
N LEU A 95 -14.83 6.82 13.54
CA LEU A 95 -15.26 8.21 13.32
C LEU A 95 -14.47 9.15 14.25
N PRO A 96 -13.84 10.24 13.74
CA PRO A 96 -13.71 10.60 12.32
C PRO A 96 -12.84 9.62 11.52
N SER A 97 -12.85 9.72 10.18
CA SER A 97 -11.98 8.91 9.34
C SER A 97 -10.50 9.15 9.63
N CYS A 98 -9.68 8.14 9.39
CA CYS A 98 -8.22 8.23 9.51
C CYS A 98 -7.66 9.30 8.57
N ALA A 99 -8.21 9.41 7.35
CA ALA A 99 -7.83 10.42 6.38
C ALA A 99 -8.09 11.86 6.88
N CYS A 100 -9.18 12.11 7.61
CA CYS A 100 -9.43 13.43 8.21
C CYS A 100 -8.42 13.74 9.34
N THR A 101 -8.05 12.72 10.13
CA THR A 101 -7.01 12.86 11.15
C THR A 101 -5.65 13.16 10.50
N LEU A 102 -5.31 12.44 9.43
CA LEU A 102 -4.10 12.67 8.64
C LEU A 102 -4.10 14.06 8.01
N GLN A 103 -5.21 14.47 7.41
CA GLN A 103 -5.39 15.78 6.78
C GLN A 103 -5.06 16.93 7.76
N GLN A 104 -5.55 16.83 8.98
CA GLN A 104 -5.28 17.79 10.05
C GLN A 104 -3.79 17.77 10.46
N LYS A 105 -3.21 16.58 10.69
CA LYS A 105 -1.79 16.44 11.06
C LYS A 105 -0.84 16.93 9.96
N LEU A 106 -1.20 16.74 8.70
CA LEU A 106 -0.41 17.11 7.54
C LEU A 106 -0.51 18.61 7.21
N GLY A 107 -1.56 19.29 7.69
CA GLY A 107 -1.86 20.67 7.33
C GLY A 107 -2.43 20.83 5.92
N ALA A 108 -3.04 19.79 5.36
CA ALA A 108 -3.66 19.81 4.03
C ALA A 108 -5.06 20.44 4.08
N THR A 109 -5.15 21.69 4.47
CA THR A 109 -6.37 22.39 4.93
C THR A 109 -7.51 22.45 3.91
N LYS A 110 -7.22 22.37 2.60
CA LYS A 110 -8.24 22.39 1.55
C LYS A 110 -8.60 21.00 1.02
N ALA A 111 -7.84 19.95 1.37
CA ALA A 111 -8.04 18.63 0.84
C ALA A 111 -9.37 18.02 1.32
N ALA A 112 -10.17 17.47 0.42
CA ALA A 112 -11.19 16.51 0.81
C ALA A 112 -10.52 15.18 1.18
N ALA A 113 -10.86 14.62 2.34
CA ALA A 113 -10.19 13.46 2.90
C ALA A 113 -11.19 12.38 3.31
N TYR A 114 -10.93 11.14 2.91
CA TYR A 114 -11.79 9.98 3.20
C TYR A 114 -11.01 8.67 3.20
N ASP A 115 -11.49 7.73 4.02
CA ASP A 115 -10.98 6.38 4.07
C ASP A 115 -11.65 5.51 2.99
N MET A 116 -10.88 4.54 2.51
CA MET A 116 -11.35 3.54 1.56
C MET A 116 -11.04 2.14 2.09
N PHE A 117 -12.08 1.32 2.19
CA PHE A 117 -11.97 -0.09 2.58
C PHE A 117 -11.96 -0.99 1.35
N ALA A 118 -10.79 -1.45 0.96
CA ALA A 118 -10.60 -2.45 -0.11
C ALA A 118 -9.46 -3.42 0.26
N ALA A 119 -9.21 -3.58 1.57
CA ALA A 119 -8.17 -4.43 2.13
C ALA A 119 -6.82 -4.25 1.40
N CYS A 120 -6.13 -5.36 1.09
CA CYS A 120 -4.81 -5.31 0.46
C CYS A 120 -4.83 -4.67 -0.96
N THR A 121 -5.99 -4.55 -1.58
CA THR A 121 -6.15 -3.93 -2.91
C THR A 121 -6.30 -2.41 -2.85
N GLY A 122 -6.40 -1.85 -1.64
CA GLY A 122 -6.73 -0.45 -1.42
C GLY A 122 -5.84 0.55 -2.16
N PHE A 123 -4.53 0.31 -2.24
CA PHE A 123 -3.66 1.21 -2.99
C PHE A 123 -3.96 1.20 -4.51
N ILE A 124 -4.23 0.02 -5.11
CA ILE A 124 -4.62 -0.09 -6.53
C ILE A 124 -5.94 0.63 -6.79
N TYR A 125 -6.93 0.46 -5.90
CA TYR A 125 -8.21 1.16 -6.01
C TYR A 125 -8.02 2.67 -5.87
N GLY A 126 -7.14 3.10 -4.95
CA GLY A 126 -6.77 4.51 -4.79
C GLY A 126 -6.16 5.12 -6.05
N LEU A 127 -5.30 4.37 -6.76
CA LEU A 127 -4.75 4.79 -8.06
C LEU A 127 -5.86 4.97 -9.10
N GLY A 128 -6.82 4.03 -9.16
CA GLY A 128 -7.95 4.11 -10.07
C GLY A 128 -8.83 5.34 -9.81
N LEU A 129 -9.13 5.58 -8.53
CA LEU A 129 -9.91 6.75 -8.11
C LEU A 129 -9.16 8.07 -8.41
N ALA A 130 -7.88 8.16 -8.06
CA ALA A 130 -7.06 9.34 -8.33
C ALA A 130 -6.97 9.62 -9.84
N ARG A 131 -6.79 8.58 -10.68
CA ARG A 131 -6.82 8.70 -12.14
C ARG A 131 -8.15 9.26 -12.63
N GLY A 132 -9.27 8.80 -12.08
CA GLY A 132 -10.60 9.32 -12.41
C GLY A 132 -10.78 10.78 -12.01
N LEU A 133 -10.39 11.16 -10.80
CA LEU A 133 -10.51 12.53 -10.28
C LEU A 133 -9.65 13.52 -11.08
N ILE A 134 -8.39 13.16 -11.36
CA ILE A 134 -7.48 14.02 -12.14
C ILE A 134 -7.89 14.05 -13.60
N GLY A 135 -8.25 12.91 -14.18
CA GLY A 135 -8.70 12.80 -15.55
C GLY A 135 -9.94 13.66 -15.83
N ALA A 136 -10.91 13.63 -14.93
CA ALA A 136 -12.13 14.44 -14.99
C ALA A 136 -11.94 15.90 -14.55
N ARG A 137 -10.71 16.35 -14.26
CA ARG A 137 -10.38 17.70 -13.79
C ARG A 137 -11.08 18.11 -12.48
N VAL A 138 -11.36 17.13 -11.65
CA VAL A 138 -11.95 17.29 -10.33
C VAL A 138 -10.90 17.68 -9.30
N ALA A 139 -9.69 17.15 -9.46
CA ALA A 139 -8.52 17.45 -8.66
C ALA A 139 -7.30 17.62 -9.57
N ASP A 140 -6.31 18.37 -9.13
CA ASP A 140 -5.03 18.51 -9.78
C ASP A 140 -3.94 17.71 -9.05
N THR A 141 -4.06 17.57 -7.73
CA THR A 141 -3.13 16.84 -6.87
C THR A 141 -3.90 15.92 -5.93
N VAL A 142 -3.67 14.63 -6.06
CA VAL A 142 -4.28 13.58 -5.20
C VAL A 142 -3.19 12.84 -4.45
N LEU A 143 -3.33 12.73 -3.13
CA LEU A 143 -2.46 11.92 -2.27
C LEU A 143 -3.14 10.57 -2.02
N VAL A 144 -2.55 9.50 -2.54
CA VAL A 144 -3.02 8.12 -2.33
C VAL A 144 -2.13 7.47 -1.28
N VAL A 145 -2.75 6.96 -0.23
CA VAL A 145 -2.07 6.40 0.94
C VAL A 145 -2.55 4.99 1.19
N GLY A 146 -1.64 4.07 1.42
CA GLY A 146 -1.92 2.77 2.03
C GLY A 146 -1.26 2.71 3.40
N VAL A 147 -2.02 2.41 4.44
CA VAL A 147 -1.49 2.34 5.81
C VAL A 147 -2.20 1.26 6.61
N GLU A 148 -1.43 0.53 7.40
CA GLU A 148 -1.99 -0.49 8.29
C GLU A 148 -1.21 -0.58 9.60
N THR A 149 -1.96 -0.84 10.68
CA THR A 149 -1.47 -1.31 11.98
C THR A 149 -2.10 -2.67 12.29
N LEU A 150 -1.83 -3.66 11.41
CA LEU A 150 -2.45 -5.00 11.48
C LEU A 150 -2.12 -5.74 12.77
N SER A 151 -0.99 -5.41 13.40
CA SER A 151 -0.61 -5.95 14.72
C SER A 151 -1.66 -5.72 15.79
N ARG A 152 -2.59 -4.75 15.60
CA ARG A 152 -3.68 -4.42 16.51
C ARG A 152 -4.88 -5.39 16.41
N ILE A 153 -5.01 -6.05 15.26
CA ILE A 153 -6.12 -6.96 14.96
C ILE A 153 -5.63 -8.38 14.60
N VAL A 154 -4.40 -8.72 14.96
CA VAL A 154 -3.84 -10.08 14.86
C VAL A 154 -3.94 -10.76 16.22
N ASP A 155 -4.46 -12.00 16.22
CA ASP A 155 -4.41 -12.88 17.39
C ASP A 155 -3.05 -13.57 17.47
N TYR A 156 -2.23 -13.18 18.43
CA TYR A 156 -0.90 -13.77 18.64
C TYR A 156 -0.95 -15.17 19.29
N THR A 157 -2.14 -15.75 19.44
CA THR A 157 -2.33 -17.17 19.81
C THR A 157 -2.69 -18.04 18.61
N ASP A 158 -3.04 -17.44 17.44
CA ASP A 158 -3.29 -18.14 16.17
C ASP A 158 -2.07 -18.09 15.27
N ARG A 159 -1.31 -19.19 15.21
CA ARG A 159 -0.12 -19.28 14.36
C ARG A 159 -0.39 -19.17 12.86
N ASN A 160 -1.64 -19.35 12.39
CA ASN A 160 -1.96 -19.25 10.98
C ASN A 160 -1.98 -17.81 10.48
N THR A 161 -2.20 -16.86 11.37
CA THR A 161 -2.31 -15.44 11.07
C THR A 161 -1.17 -14.60 11.64
N CYS A 162 -0.74 -14.86 12.89
CA CYS A 162 0.25 -14.03 13.57
C CYS A 162 1.64 -14.01 12.90
N VAL A 163 1.96 -15.02 12.11
CA VAL A 163 3.23 -15.12 11.39
C VAL A 163 3.28 -14.29 10.09
N LEU A 164 2.15 -13.70 9.66
CA LEU A 164 2.03 -13.08 8.35
C LEU A 164 2.16 -11.56 8.39
N PHE A 165 1.41 -10.91 9.27
CA PHE A 165 1.10 -9.49 9.17
C PHE A 165 2.12 -8.59 9.86
N GLY A 166 2.35 -7.42 9.27
CA GLY A 166 3.15 -6.35 9.82
C GLY A 166 2.50 -4.99 9.61
N ASP A 167 3.09 -3.95 10.21
CA ASP A 167 2.61 -2.58 10.19
C ASP A 167 3.47 -1.72 9.26
N GLY A 168 2.85 -0.74 8.62
CA GLY A 168 3.56 0.20 7.76
C GLY A 168 2.64 1.13 6.99
N ALA A 169 3.24 2.13 6.37
CA ALA A 169 2.57 3.09 5.51
C ALA A 169 3.38 3.37 4.24
N GLY A 170 2.68 3.56 3.14
CA GLY A 170 3.26 4.07 1.92
C GLY A 170 2.30 5.06 1.26
N ALA A 171 2.85 6.04 0.55
CA ALA A 171 2.07 7.11 -0.08
C ALA A 171 2.62 7.43 -1.47
N ALA A 172 1.74 7.87 -2.35
CA ALA A 172 2.07 8.41 -3.65
C ALA A 172 1.31 9.72 -3.90
N VAL A 173 2.01 10.72 -4.42
CA VAL A 173 1.41 11.96 -4.96
C VAL A 173 1.14 11.74 -6.43
N LEU A 174 -0.11 11.93 -6.85
CA LEU A 174 -0.53 11.84 -8.25
C LEU A 174 -0.90 13.22 -8.77
N GLN A 175 -0.45 13.53 -9.98
CA GLN A 175 -0.72 14.77 -10.67
C GLN A 175 -1.01 14.53 -12.16
N ALA A 176 -1.54 15.57 -12.85
CA ALA A 176 -1.80 15.51 -14.27
C ALA A 176 -0.50 15.38 -15.08
N CYS A 177 -0.56 14.63 -16.17
CA CYS A 177 0.50 14.52 -17.18
C CYS A 177 -0.08 14.39 -18.59
N GLU A 178 0.79 14.27 -19.60
CA GLU A 178 0.38 13.86 -20.93
C GLU A 178 -0.18 12.44 -20.92
N THR A 179 -1.18 12.17 -21.76
CA THR A 179 -1.87 10.87 -21.80
C THR A 179 -1.00 9.72 -22.31
N SER A 180 0.12 10.02 -22.96
CA SER A 180 1.07 9.04 -23.48
C SER A 180 1.97 8.39 -22.43
N VAL A 181 1.98 8.93 -21.19
CA VAL A 181 2.77 8.45 -20.05
C VAL A 181 1.92 8.35 -18.78
N GLY A 182 2.51 7.86 -17.69
CA GLY A 182 1.81 7.71 -16.41
C GLY A 182 0.90 6.49 -16.38
N VAL A 183 -0.23 6.59 -15.67
CA VAL A 183 -1.17 5.47 -15.45
C VAL A 183 -2.05 5.25 -16.68
N HIS A 184 -1.78 4.23 -17.45
CA HIS A 184 -2.54 3.86 -18.65
C HIS A 184 -3.83 3.13 -18.33
N ALA A 185 -3.75 2.15 -17.41
CA ALA A 185 -4.89 1.32 -17.03
C ALA A 185 -4.88 1.01 -15.53
N VAL A 186 -6.08 0.92 -14.97
CA VAL A 186 -6.34 0.32 -13.66
C VAL A 186 -7.56 -0.59 -13.81
N ASP A 187 -7.41 -1.84 -13.37
CA ASP A 187 -8.45 -2.86 -13.41
C ASP A 187 -8.82 -3.22 -11.96
N MET A 188 -10.11 -3.17 -11.63
CA MET A 188 -10.61 -3.32 -10.25
C MET A 188 -11.82 -4.24 -10.24
N HIS A 189 -11.80 -5.25 -9.35
CA HIS A 189 -12.85 -6.25 -9.23
C HIS A 189 -13.10 -6.63 -7.77
N SER A 190 -14.31 -7.08 -7.48
CA SER A 190 -14.70 -7.67 -6.20
C SER A 190 -15.63 -8.84 -6.37
N ASP A 191 -15.61 -9.76 -5.40
CA ASP A 191 -16.52 -10.88 -5.26
C ASP A 191 -16.91 -11.04 -3.79
N GLY A 192 -18.13 -10.60 -3.46
CA GLY A 192 -18.65 -10.64 -2.09
C GLY A 192 -18.93 -12.06 -1.56
N GLU A 193 -19.04 -13.08 -2.43
CA GLU A 193 -19.23 -14.47 -2.01
C GLU A 193 -18.01 -15.02 -1.25
N LEU A 194 -16.84 -14.39 -1.43
CA LEU A 194 -15.59 -14.76 -0.76
C LEU A 194 -15.31 -13.96 0.53
N GLY A 195 -16.28 -13.20 1.03
CA GLY A 195 -16.11 -12.32 2.20
C GLY A 195 -15.56 -13.05 3.44
N GLU A 196 -16.15 -14.19 3.77
CA GLU A 196 -15.78 -14.99 4.96
C GLU A 196 -14.40 -15.68 4.86
N VAL A 197 -13.72 -15.60 3.71
CA VAL A 197 -12.41 -16.26 3.54
C VAL A 197 -11.28 -15.47 4.20
N LEU A 198 -11.48 -14.16 4.39
CA LEU A 198 -10.57 -13.25 5.11
C LEU A 198 -11.39 -12.12 5.72
N GLU A 199 -11.61 -12.16 7.02
CA GLU A 199 -12.50 -11.24 7.73
C GLU A 199 -12.03 -10.91 9.16
N VAL A 200 -12.63 -9.87 9.75
CA VAL A 200 -12.69 -9.64 11.21
C VAL A 200 -14.18 -9.75 11.59
N PRO A 201 -14.61 -10.81 12.29
CA PRO A 201 -16.04 -11.16 12.45
C PRO A 201 -16.87 -10.18 13.27
N ALA A 202 -16.25 -9.42 14.20
CA ALA A 202 -16.98 -8.57 15.15
C ALA A 202 -16.35 -7.18 15.29
N GLY A 203 -17.10 -6.29 15.94
CA GLY A 203 -16.65 -4.96 16.34
C GLY A 203 -17.39 -3.82 15.62
N ILE A 204 -18.22 -4.12 14.61
CA ILE A 204 -19.00 -3.14 13.85
C ILE A 204 -20.48 -3.55 13.81
N SER A 205 -21.26 -3.06 12.85
CA SER A 205 -22.73 -3.11 12.83
C SER A 205 -23.35 -4.51 12.75
N ALA A 206 -22.71 -5.44 12.01
CA ALA A 206 -23.24 -6.80 11.84
C ALA A 206 -23.10 -7.64 13.12
N ASN A 207 -22.01 -7.45 13.85
CA ASN A 207 -21.72 -8.12 15.10
C ASN A 207 -21.05 -7.13 16.05
N PRO A 208 -21.81 -6.33 16.82
CA PRO A 208 -21.26 -5.30 17.69
C PRO A 208 -20.37 -5.87 18.79
N ALA A 209 -19.42 -5.05 19.27
CA ALA A 209 -18.54 -5.42 20.36
C ALA A 209 -19.33 -5.75 21.64
N SER A 210 -19.00 -6.88 22.29
CA SER A 210 -19.61 -7.35 23.52
C SER A 210 -18.59 -8.19 24.31
N ALA A 211 -18.87 -8.45 25.60
CA ALA A 211 -18.05 -9.36 26.40
C ALA A 211 -17.91 -10.76 25.75
N HIS A 212 -18.97 -11.22 25.05
CA HIS A 212 -18.95 -12.50 24.34
C HIS A 212 -17.98 -12.46 23.15
N THR A 213 -18.09 -11.45 22.27
CA THR A 213 -17.24 -11.35 21.07
C THR A 213 -15.77 -11.14 21.41
N VAL A 214 -15.47 -10.45 22.52
CA VAL A 214 -14.10 -10.31 23.05
C VAL A 214 -13.57 -11.66 23.54
N ALA A 215 -14.36 -12.40 24.34
CA ALA A 215 -13.97 -13.71 24.86
C ALA A 215 -13.83 -14.76 23.75
N ALA A 216 -14.58 -14.62 22.64
CA ALA A 216 -14.54 -15.51 21.47
C ALA A 216 -13.45 -15.11 20.44
N HIS A 217 -12.59 -14.11 20.74
CA HIS A 217 -11.53 -13.61 19.85
C HIS A 217 -12.05 -13.18 18.46
N GLU A 218 -13.28 -12.63 18.39
CA GLU A 218 -13.90 -12.25 17.11
C GLU A 218 -13.46 -10.88 16.57
N HIS A 219 -12.65 -10.15 17.33
CA HIS A 219 -12.06 -8.87 16.92
C HIS A 219 -10.72 -9.01 16.20
N TYR A 220 -10.31 -10.24 15.88
CA TYR A 220 -9.05 -10.54 15.21
C TYR A 220 -9.29 -11.12 13.81
N ILE A 221 -8.28 -10.97 12.97
CA ILE A 221 -8.29 -11.50 11.59
C ILE A 221 -8.45 -13.02 11.62
N ARG A 222 -9.43 -13.52 10.85
CA ARG A 222 -9.59 -14.93 10.51
C ARG A 222 -9.34 -15.14 9.02
N MET A 223 -8.60 -16.20 8.64
CA MET A 223 -8.21 -16.44 7.26
C MET A 223 -8.25 -17.92 6.89
N GLN A 224 -8.84 -18.21 5.73
CA GLN A 224 -8.85 -19.54 5.10
C GLN A 224 -7.84 -19.61 3.95
N GLY A 225 -6.53 -19.55 4.27
CA GLY A 225 -5.45 -19.36 3.30
C GLY A 225 -5.42 -20.39 2.16
N LYS A 226 -5.85 -21.65 2.40
CA LYS A 226 -5.90 -22.70 1.35
C LYS A 226 -6.90 -22.37 0.22
N LYS A 227 -8.00 -21.69 0.55
CA LYS A 227 -8.99 -21.23 -0.44
C LYS A 227 -8.52 -19.98 -1.16
N LEU A 228 -7.86 -19.06 -0.44
CA LEU A 228 -7.37 -17.79 -0.98
C LEU A 228 -6.29 -17.96 -2.04
N PHE A 229 -5.34 -18.85 -1.80
CA PHE A 229 -4.10 -18.96 -2.59
C PHE A 229 -4.34 -19.12 -4.11
N PRO A 230 -5.10 -20.14 -4.59
CA PRO A 230 -5.28 -20.34 -6.02
C PRO A 230 -6.04 -19.19 -6.69
N PHE A 231 -6.99 -18.58 -5.95
CA PHE A 231 -7.79 -17.49 -6.45
C PHE A 231 -6.95 -16.21 -6.56
N ALA A 232 -6.15 -15.89 -5.55
CA ALA A 232 -5.26 -14.73 -5.55
C ALA A 232 -4.28 -14.76 -6.73
N VAL A 233 -3.61 -15.90 -6.97
CA VAL A 233 -2.66 -16.06 -8.07
C VAL A 233 -3.33 -15.82 -9.42
N ARG A 234 -4.50 -16.44 -9.66
CA ARG A 234 -5.23 -16.29 -10.93
C ARG A 234 -5.74 -14.86 -11.13
N SER A 235 -6.38 -14.30 -10.11
CA SER A 235 -6.99 -12.98 -10.21
C SER A 235 -5.96 -11.87 -10.43
N MET A 236 -4.81 -11.94 -9.76
CA MET A 236 -3.71 -10.99 -9.97
C MET A 236 -3.09 -11.14 -11.35
N GLU A 237 -2.86 -12.37 -11.84
CA GLU A 237 -2.40 -12.62 -13.20
C GLU A 237 -3.34 -12.02 -14.23
N ASP A 238 -4.65 -12.40 -14.16
CA ASP A 238 -5.66 -11.97 -15.12
C ASP A 238 -5.80 -10.44 -15.17
N ALA A 239 -5.84 -9.77 -13.99
CA ALA A 239 -5.92 -8.32 -13.92
C ALA A 239 -4.66 -7.65 -14.49
N THR A 240 -3.46 -8.21 -14.24
CA THR A 240 -2.22 -7.69 -14.79
C THR A 240 -2.19 -7.80 -16.32
N ARG A 241 -2.62 -8.93 -16.88
CA ARG A 241 -2.71 -9.12 -18.33
C ARG A 241 -3.66 -8.11 -18.97
N ARG A 242 -4.86 -7.91 -18.41
CA ARG A 242 -5.82 -6.92 -18.91
C ARG A 242 -5.28 -5.50 -18.86
N CYS A 243 -4.58 -5.12 -17.79
CA CYS A 243 -3.95 -3.80 -17.70
C CYS A 243 -2.82 -3.62 -18.72
N ALA A 244 -1.98 -4.64 -18.92
CA ALA A 244 -0.91 -4.61 -19.91
C ALA A 244 -1.50 -4.48 -21.33
N GLU A 245 -2.51 -5.28 -21.66
CA GLU A 245 -3.21 -5.23 -22.96
C GLU A 245 -3.85 -3.85 -23.21
N ALA A 246 -4.53 -3.29 -22.21
CA ALA A 246 -5.12 -1.95 -22.28
C ALA A 246 -4.06 -0.84 -22.45
N ALA A 247 -2.83 -1.06 -22.00
CA ALA A 247 -1.69 -0.19 -22.23
C ALA A 247 -0.97 -0.47 -23.56
N GLY A 248 -1.43 -1.45 -24.36
CA GLY A 248 -0.79 -1.86 -25.60
C GLY A 248 0.49 -2.69 -25.41
N TRP A 249 0.63 -3.36 -24.25
CA TRP A 249 1.80 -4.18 -23.90
C TRP A 249 1.45 -5.67 -23.84
N SER A 250 2.45 -6.52 -24.08
CA SER A 250 2.45 -7.90 -23.63
C SER A 250 3.02 -7.99 -22.20
N PRO A 251 2.73 -9.03 -21.42
CA PRO A 251 3.38 -9.21 -20.11
C PRO A 251 4.91 -9.19 -20.17
N GLY A 252 5.53 -9.71 -21.22
CA GLY A 252 6.98 -9.70 -21.43
C GLY A 252 7.59 -8.29 -21.54
N ASP A 253 6.79 -7.31 -21.93
CA ASP A 253 7.21 -5.91 -22.02
C ASP A 253 7.33 -5.21 -20.67
N ILE A 254 6.79 -5.78 -19.60
CA ILE A 254 6.88 -5.23 -18.24
C ILE A 254 8.35 -5.21 -17.81
N ASP A 255 8.85 -4.04 -17.42
CA ASP A 255 10.21 -3.85 -16.92
C ASP A 255 10.31 -4.13 -15.42
N LEU A 256 9.27 -3.75 -14.66
CA LEU A 256 9.17 -4.03 -13.23
C LEU A 256 7.72 -4.41 -12.85
N PHE A 257 7.58 -5.49 -12.11
CA PHE A 257 6.33 -5.93 -11.51
C PHE A 257 6.41 -5.80 -9.98
N ILE A 258 5.50 -5.05 -9.38
CA ILE A 258 5.39 -4.89 -7.92
C ILE A 258 4.06 -5.50 -7.46
N PRO A 259 4.02 -6.78 -7.11
CA PRO A 259 2.83 -7.41 -6.52
C PRO A 259 2.66 -7.02 -5.06
N HIS A 260 1.42 -7.12 -4.57
CA HIS A 260 1.14 -7.15 -3.15
C HIS A 260 1.99 -8.19 -2.44
N GLN A 261 2.62 -7.82 -1.34
CA GLN A 261 3.54 -8.64 -0.56
C GLN A 261 2.77 -9.48 0.48
N ALA A 262 1.91 -10.38 0.02
CA ALA A 262 1.09 -11.23 0.89
C ALA A 262 1.82 -12.50 1.36
N ASN A 263 2.53 -13.14 0.42
CA ASN A 263 3.20 -14.41 0.59
C ASN A 263 4.12 -14.64 -0.63
N LEU A 264 5.38 -15.04 -0.39
CA LEU A 264 6.36 -15.25 -1.47
C LEU A 264 5.85 -16.26 -2.52
N ARG A 265 5.15 -17.30 -2.10
CA ARG A 265 4.61 -18.31 -3.03
C ARG A 265 3.51 -17.75 -3.94
N ILE A 266 2.71 -16.77 -3.47
CA ILE A 266 1.74 -16.07 -4.32
C ILE A 266 2.49 -15.19 -5.32
N ILE A 267 3.48 -14.42 -4.86
CA ILE A 267 4.32 -13.55 -5.71
C ILE A 267 4.93 -14.36 -6.85
N GLU A 268 5.61 -15.46 -6.52
CA GLU A 268 6.23 -16.34 -7.51
C GLU A 268 5.21 -16.99 -8.44
N GLY A 269 4.07 -17.45 -7.91
CA GLY A 269 3.01 -18.03 -8.72
C GLY A 269 2.45 -17.05 -9.76
N VAL A 270 2.27 -15.78 -9.42
CA VAL A 270 1.83 -14.73 -10.37
C VAL A 270 2.94 -14.44 -11.38
N ARG A 271 4.19 -14.25 -10.91
CA ARG A 271 5.35 -13.97 -11.75
C ARG A 271 5.53 -15.04 -12.84
N GLU A 272 5.52 -16.32 -12.44
CA GLU A 272 5.69 -17.46 -13.36
C GLU A 272 4.58 -17.53 -14.39
N ARG A 273 3.33 -17.32 -13.99
CA ARG A 273 2.19 -17.33 -14.92
C ARG A 273 2.20 -16.15 -15.88
N LEU A 274 2.77 -15.00 -15.50
CA LEU A 274 3.03 -13.88 -16.40
C LEU A 274 4.24 -14.13 -17.32
N GLY A 275 5.05 -15.14 -17.08
CA GLY A 275 6.28 -15.43 -17.81
C GLY A 275 7.40 -14.43 -17.52
N LEU A 276 7.38 -13.78 -16.37
CA LEU A 276 8.39 -12.79 -16.00
C LEU A 276 9.61 -13.45 -15.35
N PRO A 277 10.84 -13.03 -15.70
CA PRO A 277 12.05 -13.44 -14.99
C PRO A 277 12.04 -12.92 -13.54
N ALA A 278 12.78 -13.60 -12.65
CA ALA A 278 12.73 -13.32 -11.20
C ALA A 278 13.18 -11.89 -10.85
N ASP A 279 14.14 -11.35 -11.57
CA ASP A 279 14.67 -9.99 -11.35
C ASP A 279 13.69 -8.87 -11.73
N LYS A 280 12.64 -9.18 -12.51
CA LYS A 280 11.56 -8.24 -12.84
C LYS A 280 10.46 -8.17 -11.78
N ALA A 281 10.34 -9.11 -10.85
CA ALA A 281 9.42 -9.04 -9.74
C ALA A 281 10.11 -8.49 -8.48
N TYR A 282 9.53 -7.45 -7.89
CA TYR A 282 10.07 -6.90 -6.66
C TYR A 282 9.53 -7.64 -5.42
N VAL A 283 10.43 -8.00 -4.53
CA VAL A 283 10.12 -8.73 -3.29
C VAL A 283 10.81 -8.02 -2.13
N ASN A 284 10.04 -7.72 -1.07
CA ASN A 284 10.54 -7.20 0.21
C ASN A 284 9.76 -7.78 1.41
N ILE A 285 8.96 -8.80 1.15
CA ILE A 285 8.12 -9.45 2.17
C ILE A 285 8.94 -10.03 3.32
N GLU A 286 10.17 -10.43 3.06
CA GLU A 286 11.09 -10.99 4.06
C GLU A 286 11.38 -10.03 5.22
N ARG A 287 11.29 -8.71 4.96
CA ARG A 287 11.61 -7.64 5.94
C ARG A 287 10.40 -7.00 6.59
N TYR A 288 9.23 -7.08 5.95
CA TYR A 288 8.06 -6.32 6.40
C TYR A 288 6.83 -7.19 6.64
N GLY A 289 6.86 -8.46 6.19
CA GLY A 289 5.67 -9.30 6.17
C GLY A 289 4.58 -8.72 5.26
N ASN A 290 3.35 -9.11 5.54
CA ASN A 290 2.18 -8.61 4.84
C ASN A 290 1.68 -7.32 5.52
N THR A 291 1.91 -6.18 4.91
CA THR A 291 1.41 -4.86 5.36
C THR A 291 0.15 -4.42 4.60
N SER A 292 -0.63 -5.37 4.04
CA SER A 292 -1.91 -5.14 3.36
C SER A 292 -1.85 -4.00 2.33
N SER A 293 -2.66 -2.94 2.47
CA SER A 293 -2.73 -1.80 1.55
C SER A 293 -1.42 -1.02 1.42
N ALA A 294 -0.56 -1.08 2.43
CA ALA A 294 0.73 -0.39 2.44
C ALA A 294 1.82 -1.12 1.65
N SER A 295 1.66 -2.41 1.35
CA SER A 295 2.74 -3.24 0.81
C SER A 295 3.26 -2.78 -0.55
N ILE A 296 2.37 -2.45 -1.48
CA ILE A 296 2.75 -1.95 -2.82
C ILE A 296 3.43 -0.59 -2.72
N PRO A 297 2.88 0.45 -2.06
CA PRO A 297 3.53 1.75 -2.03
C PRO A 297 4.84 1.75 -1.22
N ILE A 298 5.02 0.87 -0.22
CA ILE A 298 6.31 0.64 0.44
C ILE A 298 7.32 0.08 -0.57
N ALA A 299 6.96 -0.98 -1.29
CA ALA A 299 7.81 -1.59 -2.31
C ALA A 299 8.15 -0.61 -3.43
N LEU A 300 7.18 0.20 -3.86
CA LEU A 300 7.37 1.24 -4.87
C LEU A 300 8.39 2.29 -4.42
N ASP A 301 8.26 2.85 -3.21
CA ASP A 301 9.21 3.84 -2.68
C ASP A 301 10.63 3.27 -2.58
N GLU A 302 10.78 2.01 -2.16
CA GLU A 302 12.09 1.34 -2.14
C GLU A 302 12.68 1.20 -3.55
N CYS A 303 11.87 0.78 -4.54
CA CYS A 303 12.30 0.68 -5.93
C CYS A 303 12.78 2.04 -6.48
N VAL A 304 12.04 3.11 -6.18
CA VAL A 304 12.38 4.48 -6.60
C VAL A 304 13.71 4.93 -5.97
N ARG A 305 13.86 4.77 -4.66
CA ARG A 305 15.08 5.15 -3.93
C ARG A 305 16.29 4.33 -4.35
N ALA A 306 16.08 3.04 -4.64
CA ALA A 306 17.14 2.16 -5.14
C ALA A 306 17.49 2.42 -6.61
N GLY A 307 16.75 3.27 -7.32
CA GLY A 307 16.94 3.54 -8.75
C GLY A 307 16.63 2.33 -9.65
N ARG A 308 15.72 1.45 -9.19
CA ARG A 308 15.21 0.30 -9.94
C ARG A 308 14.25 0.72 -11.06
N LEU A 309 13.65 1.92 -10.96
CA LEU A 309 12.75 2.52 -11.94
C LEU A 309 13.41 3.70 -12.62
N LYS A 310 13.27 3.80 -13.94
CA LYS A 310 13.75 4.88 -14.78
C LYS A 310 12.60 5.43 -15.62
N PRO A 311 12.64 6.72 -16.02
CA PRO A 311 11.66 7.25 -16.96
C PRO A 311 11.55 6.39 -18.22
N GLY A 312 10.33 6.04 -18.59
CA GLY A 312 10.02 5.16 -19.71
C GLY A 312 9.82 3.68 -19.34
N ASP A 313 10.23 3.23 -18.13
CA ASP A 313 10.01 1.86 -17.69
C ASP A 313 8.51 1.55 -17.59
N LYS A 314 8.14 0.35 -18.02
CA LYS A 314 6.79 -0.20 -17.96
C LYS A 314 6.59 -0.90 -16.60
N LEU A 315 5.87 -0.23 -15.70
CA LEU A 315 5.58 -0.72 -14.36
C LEU A 315 4.19 -1.34 -14.33
N ALA A 316 4.08 -2.57 -13.81
CA ALA A 316 2.82 -3.18 -13.43
C ALA A 316 2.77 -3.43 -11.92
N MET A 317 1.60 -3.19 -11.31
CA MET A 317 1.34 -3.48 -9.91
C MET A 317 0.05 -4.27 -9.82
N ALA A 318 -0.03 -5.25 -8.91
CA ALA A 318 -1.22 -6.07 -8.72
C ALA A 318 -1.42 -6.47 -7.26
N ALA A 319 -2.68 -6.54 -6.84
CA ALA A 319 -3.06 -6.93 -5.49
C ALA A 319 -4.29 -7.82 -5.47
N PHE A 320 -4.42 -8.59 -4.39
CA PHE A 320 -5.60 -9.33 -3.98
C PHE A 320 -5.78 -9.18 -2.47
N GLY A 321 -7.00 -9.07 -1.99
CA GLY A 321 -7.31 -8.86 -0.58
C GLY A 321 -8.68 -9.37 -0.15
N GLY A 322 -8.97 -9.20 1.13
CA GLY A 322 -10.27 -9.51 1.70
C GLY A 322 -11.40 -8.76 0.99
N GLY A 323 -12.56 -9.41 0.96
CA GLY A 323 -13.75 -8.85 0.34
C GLY A 323 -14.53 -9.87 -0.51
N ALA A 324 -13.94 -10.73 -1.37
CA ALA A 324 -12.61 -10.54 -1.94
C ALA A 324 -12.55 -9.33 -2.87
N THR A 325 -11.41 -8.69 -2.91
CA THR A 325 -11.11 -7.62 -3.86
C THR A 325 -9.81 -7.95 -4.60
N TRP A 326 -9.69 -7.55 -5.87
CA TRP A 326 -8.43 -7.66 -6.61
C TRP A 326 -8.33 -6.60 -7.70
N GLY A 327 -7.13 -6.37 -8.16
CA GLY A 327 -6.89 -5.44 -9.25
C GLY A 327 -5.43 -5.32 -9.62
N ALA A 328 -5.20 -4.60 -10.71
CA ALA A 328 -3.88 -4.28 -11.21
C ALA A 328 -3.83 -2.86 -11.79
N SER A 329 -2.63 -2.37 -11.99
CA SER A 329 -2.38 -1.15 -12.75
C SER A 329 -1.21 -1.34 -13.70
N ALA A 330 -1.24 -0.64 -14.85
CA ALA A 330 -0.14 -0.52 -15.79
C ALA A 330 0.19 0.96 -16.01
N MET A 331 1.46 1.33 -15.88
CA MET A 331 1.89 2.70 -16.06
C MET A 331 3.29 2.80 -16.67
N THR A 332 3.52 3.85 -17.45
CA THR A 332 4.87 4.25 -17.84
C THR A 332 5.43 5.17 -16.77
N TRP A 333 6.55 4.79 -16.19
CA TRP A 333 7.20 5.56 -15.11
C TRP A 333 7.76 6.89 -15.62
N THR A 334 7.61 7.96 -14.85
CA THR A 334 7.98 9.32 -15.29
C THR A 334 9.03 10.01 -14.41
N ILE A 335 9.23 9.54 -13.16
CA ILE A 335 10.15 10.22 -12.23
C ILE A 335 11.59 9.85 -12.60
N ALA A 336 12.42 10.87 -12.86
CA ALA A 336 13.85 10.71 -13.00
C ALA A 336 14.51 10.38 -11.65
N ARG A 337 15.62 9.62 -11.69
CA ARG A 337 16.39 9.27 -10.50
C ARG A 337 16.78 10.54 -9.73
N GLN A 338 16.29 10.70 -8.52
CA GLN A 338 16.79 11.73 -7.64
C GLN A 338 18.25 11.39 -7.26
N ARG A 339 19.18 12.32 -7.53
CA ARG A 339 20.53 12.20 -6.96
C ARG A 339 20.37 12.23 -5.43
N PRO A 340 21.07 11.35 -4.68
CA PRO A 340 21.08 11.47 -3.23
C PRO A 340 21.51 12.91 -2.89
N ALA A 341 20.76 13.56 -2.02
CA ALA A 341 21.14 14.88 -1.52
C ALA A 341 22.55 14.74 -0.95
N VAL A 342 23.49 15.53 -1.49
CA VAL A 342 24.87 15.55 -0.98
C VAL A 342 24.76 16.02 0.47
N ALA A 343 25.09 15.15 1.42
CA ALA A 343 25.19 15.48 2.84
C ALA A 343 26.34 16.50 3.00
N GLY A 344 26.01 17.79 3.02
CA GLY A 344 27.00 18.86 3.04
C GLY A 344 26.40 20.26 3.05
N ALA A 345 25.50 20.56 3.97
CA ALA A 345 25.30 21.93 4.42
C ALA A 345 25.71 21.99 5.89
N ARG A 346 26.92 22.52 6.11
CA ARG A 346 27.46 22.81 7.45
C ARG A 346 26.51 23.77 8.15
N HIS A 347 26.12 23.43 9.37
CA HIS A 347 25.53 24.39 10.30
C HIS A 347 26.52 25.55 10.47
N GLU A 348 26.24 26.72 9.90
CA GLU A 348 26.85 27.97 10.31
C GLU A 348 26.38 28.27 11.73
N LYS A 349 27.37 28.30 12.65
CA LYS A 349 27.19 28.73 14.03
C LYS A 349 26.67 30.17 14.01
N VAL A 350 25.46 30.39 14.47
CA VAL A 350 25.00 31.73 14.88
C VAL A 350 25.88 32.15 16.06
N ARG A 351 26.74 33.14 15.84
CA ARG A 351 27.49 33.81 16.91
C ARG A 351 26.48 34.63 17.71
N GLU A 352 26.38 34.32 18.99
CA GLU A 352 25.83 35.22 19.99
C GLU A 352 26.57 36.57 19.93
N VAL A 353 25.80 37.62 19.72
CA VAL A 353 26.26 39.00 20.03
C VAL A 353 25.61 39.35 21.35
N VAL A 354 26.43 39.31 22.41
CA VAL A 354 26.15 39.91 23.71
C VAL A 354 26.58 41.36 23.63
N SER A 355 25.67 42.27 23.84
CA SER A 355 25.92 43.56 24.47
C SER A 355 24.59 44.23 24.85
#